data_a871d45c54f0e0267083d23c70e33668
#
_entry.id   a871d45c54f0e0267083d23c70e33668
#
_cell.length_a   1.000
_cell.length_b   1.000
_cell.length_c   1.000
_cell.angle_alpha   90.00
_cell.angle_beta   90.00
_cell.angle_gamma   90.00
#
_symmetry.space_group_name_H-M   'P 1'
#
loop_
_entity.id
_entity.type
_entity.pdbx_description
1 polymer ?
#
loop_
_entity_poly.entity_id
_entity_poly.type
_entity_poly.pdbx_seq_one_letter_code
_entity_poly.pdbx_strand_id
1 'polypeptide(L)'
;MTNLNNQLKEFKNTIKVERSKLLPSPFDMVYKNFEKLGYHKQNEQFFYDNASIIIDELRNQSWIEFKKIEKEFSKKLYSHLLDQDSENYKNMTVKEGIEKFTSKHTDEIYALQLSNTQSRRSRAGKEFESIIELVLMGANIEFVTQGSIGSGVFESSELAKLVDCVVPGAAEYNLNKRNTSLISTKTSLRERWQEVGDEMSRTKAKEMYLVTLDESISEKTLKLIEKNNIIIVTTKSVIDKNYLNSSNVISFEDMLN
;
A
#
# COMPACT_ATOMS: atom_id res chain seq x y z
N MET A 1 -31.34 -17.18 16.64
CA MET A 1 -30.24 -17.10 15.65
C MET A 1 -30.40 -16.00 14.60
N THR A 2 -31.59 -15.73 14.07
CA THR A 2 -31.87 -14.71 13.06
C THR A 2 -31.55 -13.26 13.51
N ASN A 3 -31.79 -12.92 14.78
CA ASN A 3 -31.62 -11.55 15.30
C ASN A 3 -30.13 -11.17 15.51
N LEU A 4 -29.32 -12.09 16.03
CA LEU A 4 -27.85 -11.88 16.20
C LEU A 4 -27.15 -11.70 14.86
N ASN A 5 -27.51 -12.48 13.84
CA ASN A 5 -26.94 -12.33 12.50
C ASN A 5 -27.27 -10.97 11.85
N ASN A 6 -28.43 -10.41 12.15
CA ASN A 6 -28.83 -9.09 11.66
C ASN A 6 -28.02 -7.98 12.35
N GLN A 7 -27.84 -8.03 13.65
CA GLN A 7 -27.07 -7.05 14.43
C GLN A 7 -25.60 -6.99 13.96
N LEU A 8 -24.95 -8.15 13.83
CA LEU A 8 -23.58 -8.22 13.30
C LEU A 8 -23.47 -7.68 11.87
N LYS A 9 -24.47 -7.94 11.03
CA LYS A 9 -24.50 -7.41 9.64
C LYS A 9 -24.64 -5.89 9.63
N GLU A 10 -25.49 -5.34 10.46
CA GLU A 10 -25.66 -3.89 10.63
C GLU A 10 -24.37 -3.24 11.14
N PHE A 11 -23.73 -3.83 12.13
CA PHE A 11 -22.45 -3.34 12.64
C PHE A 11 -21.34 -3.37 11.58
N LYS A 12 -21.23 -4.45 10.78
CA LYS A 12 -20.30 -4.50 9.64
C LYS A 12 -20.57 -3.41 8.61
N ASN A 13 -21.82 -3.05 8.39
CA ASN A 13 -22.17 -1.93 7.53
C ASN A 13 -21.75 -0.59 8.16
N THR A 14 -21.99 -0.40 9.44
CA THR A 14 -21.53 0.76 10.21
C THR A 14 -20.02 0.94 10.13
N ILE A 15 -19.24 -0.15 10.27
CA ILE A 15 -17.79 -0.15 10.07
C ILE A 15 -17.42 0.43 8.71
N LYS A 16 -18.08 0.00 7.63
CA LYS A 16 -17.78 0.47 6.26
C LYS A 16 -18.08 1.97 6.10
N VAL A 17 -19.28 2.39 6.53
CA VAL A 17 -19.74 3.77 6.40
C VAL A 17 -18.85 4.72 7.21
N GLU A 18 -18.59 4.39 8.47
CA GLU A 18 -17.77 5.25 9.33
C GLU A 18 -16.29 5.28 8.88
N ARG A 19 -15.77 4.17 8.35
CA ARG A 19 -14.44 4.13 7.77
C ARG A 19 -14.31 5.06 6.56
N SER A 20 -15.27 5.03 5.65
CA SER A 20 -15.24 5.91 4.45
C SER A 20 -15.39 7.40 4.79
N LYS A 21 -16.02 7.73 5.93
CA LYS A 21 -16.14 9.12 6.39
C LYS A 21 -14.89 9.65 7.08
N LEU A 22 -14.21 8.80 7.85
CA LEU A 22 -13.12 9.22 8.73
C LEU A 22 -11.73 9.07 8.13
N LEU A 23 -11.54 8.06 7.28
CA LEU A 23 -10.22 7.82 6.69
C LEU A 23 -10.14 8.49 5.30
N PRO A 24 -9.16 9.38 5.09
CA PRO A 24 -8.88 9.91 3.76
C PRO A 24 -8.44 8.79 2.82
N SER A 25 -8.49 9.03 1.51
CA SER A 25 -7.93 8.08 0.55
C SER A 25 -6.43 7.85 0.82
N PRO A 26 -5.85 6.72 0.39
CA PRO A 26 -4.41 6.52 0.49
C PRO A 26 -3.61 7.63 -0.18
N PHE A 27 -3.99 8.03 -1.39
CA PHE A 27 -3.35 9.11 -2.12
C PHE A 27 -3.45 10.46 -1.38
N ASP A 28 -4.64 10.86 -0.92
CA ASP A 28 -4.83 12.13 -0.22
C ASP A 28 -3.98 12.21 1.06
N MET A 29 -3.84 11.10 1.78
CA MET A 29 -3.00 11.06 2.98
C MET A 29 -1.52 11.24 2.64
N VAL A 30 -1.04 10.53 1.64
CA VAL A 30 0.36 10.62 1.19
C VAL A 30 0.65 12.01 0.63
N TYR A 31 -0.24 12.53 -0.23
CA TYR A 31 -0.10 13.85 -0.84
C TYR A 31 -0.06 14.97 0.21
N LYS A 32 -0.96 14.93 1.19
CA LYS A 32 -0.93 15.87 2.32
C LYS A 32 0.39 15.84 3.08
N ASN A 33 0.96 14.65 3.29
CA ASN A 33 2.26 14.53 3.95
C ASN A 33 3.40 15.00 3.03
N PHE A 34 3.30 14.78 1.74
CA PHE A 34 4.22 15.31 0.72
C PHE A 34 4.29 16.84 0.76
N GLU A 35 3.12 17.51 0.85
CA GLU A 35 3.06 18.96 1.01
C GLU A 35 3.62 19.41 2.35
N LYS A 36 3.25 18.74 3.46
CA LYS A 36 3.67 19.07 4.83
C LYS A 36 5.18 18.96 5.01
N LEU A 37 5.83 17.99 4.36
CA LEU A 37 7.29 17.81 4.35
C LEU A 37 7.98 18.78 3.39
N GLY A 38 7.23 19.52 2.58
CA GLY A 38 7.77 20.54 1.67
C GLY A 38 8.30 20.00 0.36
N TYR A 39 8.03 18.75 0.03
CA TYR A 39 8.52 18.11 -1.19
C TYR A 39 7.94 18.72 -2.48
N HIS A 40 6.72 19.24 -2.43
CA HIS A 40 6.08 19.96 -3.55
C HIS A 40 6.83 21.25 -3.97
N LYS A 41 7.81 21.70 -3.20
CA LYS A 41 8.65 22.89 -3.47
C LYS A 41 10.04 22.54 -3.98
N GLN A 42 10.37 21.26 -4.05
CA GLN A 42 11.68 20.79 -4.47
C GLN A 42 11.77 20.74 -6.00
N ASN A 43 12.98 20.85 -6.53
CA ASN A 43 13.24 20.69 -7.95
C ASN A 43 13.42 19.20 -8.33
N GLU A 44 13.44 18.91 -9.62
CA GLU A 44 13.60 17.55 -10.15
C GLU A 44 14.85 16.85 -9.61
N GLN A 45 15.99 17.54 -9.61
CA GLN A 45 17.27 16.97 -9.16
C GLN A 45 17.20 16.49 -7.69
N PHE A 46 16.43 17.18 -6.85
CA PHE A 46 16.24 16.76 -5.46
C PHE A 46 15.62 15.36 -5.39
N PHE A 47 14.68 15.03 -6.28
CA PHE A 47 14.05 13.71 -6.31
C PHE A 47 15.01 12.64 -6.80
N TYR A 48 15.82 12.93 -7.80
CA TYR A 48 16.87 12.02 -8.28
C TYR A 48 17.89 11.68 -7.19
N ASP A 49 18.26 12.66 -6.38
CA ASP A 49 19.30 12.51 -5.36
C ASP A 49 18.78 11.88 -4.05
N ASN A 50 17.47 12.03 -3.74
CA ASN A 50 16.90 11.74 -2.41
C ASN A 50 15.69 10.81 -2.43
N ALA A 51 15.43 10.08 -3.51
CA ALA A 51 14.22 9.25 -3.66
C ALA A 51 14.01 8.28 -2.48
N SER A 52 15.06 7.60 -2.04
CA SER A 52 15.02 6.68 -0.89
C SER A 52 14.58 7.35 0.40
N ILE A 53 15.10 8.56 0.68
CA ILE A 53 14.76 9.33 1.88
C ILE A 53 13.29 9.77 1.83
N ILE A 54 12.86 10.30 0.68
CA ILE A 54 11.48 10.76 0.45
C ILE A 54 10.49 9.61 0.69
N ILE A 55 10.79 8.42 0.17
CA ILE A 55 9.96 7.23 0.31
C ILE A 55 9.84 6.81 1.78
N ASP A 56 10.97 6.72 2.48
CA ASP A 56 11.00 6.33 3.89
C ASP A 56 10.24 7.35 4.78
N GLU A 57 10.43 8.64 4.56
CA GLU A 57 9.77 9.69 5.33
C GLU A 57 8.25 9.74 5.07
N LEU A 58 7.82 9.69 3.82
CA LEU A 58 6.40 9.68 3.45
C LEU A 58 5.69 8.47 4.03
N ARG A 59 6.31 7.30 3.92
CA ARG A 59 5.78 6.06 4.50
C ARG A 59 5.63 6.15 6.00
N ASN A 60 6.67 6.60 6.70
CA ASN A 60 6.66 6.72 8.15
C ASN A 60 5.63 7.74 8.62
N GLN A 61 5.57 8.91 7.99
CA GLN A 61 4.62 9.97 8.35
C GLN A 61 3.17 9.52 8.11
N SER A 62 2.89 8.91 6.96
CA SER A 62 1.55 8.40 6.62
C SER A 62 1.11 7.32 7.60
N TRP A 63 2.01 6.42 7.99
CA TRP A 63 1.71 5.39 8.98
C TRP A 63 1.40 5.97 10.38
N ILE A 64 2.15 6.98 10.81
CA ILE A 64 1.90 7.67 12.09
C ILE A 64 0.51 8.33 12.08
N GLU A 65 0.15 9.03 11.01
CA GLU A 65 -1.16 9.69 10.89
C GLU A 65 -2.30 8.67 10.78
N PHE A 66 -2.13 7.63 9.97
CA PHE A 66 -3.10 6.56 9.85
C PHE A 66 -3.42 5.91 11.20
N LYS A 67 -2.39 5.57 12.01
CA LYS A 67 -2.61 4.97 13.33
C LYS A 67 -3.43 5.85 14.27
N LYS A 68 -3.27 7.17 14.20
CA LYS A 68 -4.07 8.11 15.00
C LYS A 68 -5.54 8.06 14.59
N ILE A 69 -5.81 8.13 13.28
CA ILE A 69 -7.17 8.09 12.75
C ILE A 69 -7.83 6.74 13.03
N GLU A 70 -7.12 5.63 12.84
CA GLU A 70 -7.64 4.29 13.10
C GLU A 70 -7.99 4.09 14.59
N LYS A 71 -7.19 4.67 15.51
CA LYS A 71 -7.49 4.64 16.94
C LYS A 71 -8.79 5.36 17.26
N GLU A 72 -8.97 6.58 16.73
CA GLU A 72 -10.21 7.34 16.93
C GLU A 72 -11.42 6.68 16.27
N PHE A 73 -11.23 6.11 15.08
CA PHE A 73 -12.23 5.29 14.40
C PHE A 73 -12.68 4.10 15.27
N SER A 74 -11.73 3.34 15.79
CA SER A 74 -12.04 2.17 16.64
C SER A 74 -12.75 2.58 17.93
N LYS A 75 -12.30 3.68 18.57
CA LYS A 75 -12.93 4.25 19.76
C LYS A 75 -14.39 4.64 19.50
N LYS A 76 -14.65 5.31 18.35
CA LYS A 76 -16.01 5.70 17.96
C LYS A 76 -16.93 4.49 17.81
N LEU A 77 -16.44 3.40 17.23
CA LEU A 77 -17.23 2.18 17.05
C LEU A 77 -17.48 1.43 18.37
N TYR A 78 -16.52 1.41 19.29
CA TYR A 78 -16.74 0.88 20.63
C TYR A 78 -17.74 1.72 21.42
N SER A 79 -17.67 3.06 21.33
CA SER A 79 -18.67 3.93 21.94
C SER A 79 -20.06 3.68 21.37
N HIS A 80 -20.19 3.50 20.06
CA HIS A 80 -21.46 3.15 19.43
C HIS A 80 -22.09 1.85 19.98
N LEU A 81 -21.28 0.80 20.23
CA LEU A 81 -21.75 -0.42 20.86
C LEU A 81 -22.16 -0.20 22.33
N LEU A 82 -21.41 0.62 23.08
CA LEU A 82 -21.74 0.96 24.46
C LEU A 82 -23.05 1.76 24.55
N ASP A 83 -23.24 2.73 23.64
CA ASP A 83 -24.42 3.60 23.65
C ASP A 83 -25.73 2.83 23.38
N GLN A 84 -25.67 1.75 22.60
CA GLN A 84 -26.83 0.88 22.34
C GLN A 84 -27.36 0.19 23.62
N ASP A 85 -26.52 0.05 24.62
CA ASP A 85 -26.82 -0.68 25.84
C ASP A 85 -26.50 0.09 27.13
N SER A 86 -26.37 1.40 27.07
CA SER A 86 -25.87 2.25 28.16
C SER A 86 -26.60 2.03 29.48
N GLU A 87 -27.93 1.82 29.43
CA GLU A 87 -28.76 1.53 30.64
C GLU A 87 -28.32 0.25 31.37
N ASN A 88 -27.84 -0.74 30.63
CA ASN A 88 -27.42 -2.02 31.19
C ASN A 88 -26.10 -1.97 31.95
N TYR A 89 -25.36 -0.86 31.86
CA TYR A 89 -24.04 -0.70 32.50
C TYR A 89 -24.05 0.26 33.68
N LYS A 90 -25.13 1.02 33.92
CA LYS A 90 -25.20 2.14 34.88
C LYS A 90 -24.81 1.78 36.32
N ASN A 91 -25.12 0.57 36.78
CA ASN A 91 -24.88 0.17 38.16
C ASN A 91 -23.80 -0.93 38.31
N MET A 92 -22.93 -1.07 37.30
CA MET A 92 -21.88 -2.08 37.31
C MET A 92 -20.55 -1.48 37.74
N THR A 93 -19.73 -2.27 38.39
CA THR A 93 -18.33 -1.98 38.55
C THR A 93 -17.63 -1.98 37.18
N VAL A 94 -16.47 -1.34 37.05
CA VAL A 94 -15.70 -1.33 35.81
C VAL A 94 -15.41 -2.76 35.31
N LYS A 95 -15.09 -3.67 36.22
CA LYS A 95 -14.83 -5.08 35.90
C LYS A 95 -16.05 -5.76 35.28
N GLU A 96 -17.19 -5.69 35.97
CA GLU A 96 -18.44 -6.28 35.51
C GLU A 96 -18.88 -5.69 34.17
N GLY A 97 -18.73 -4.38 34.00
CA GLY A 97 -19.04 -3.72 32.73
C GLY A 97 -18.17 -4.20 31.57
N ILE A 98 -16.85 -4.37 31.77
CA ILE A 98 -15.95 -4.92 30.77
C ILE A 98 -16.27 -6.37 30.43
N GLU A 99 -16.49 -7.22 31.44
CA GLU A 99 -16.85 -8.64 31.27
C GLU A 99 -18.15 -8.79 30.47
N LYS A 100 -19.17 -8.01 30.82
CA LYS A 100 -20.46 -8.01 30.12
C LYS A 100 -20.32 -7.50 28.67
N PHE A 101 -19.62 -6.39 28.45
CA PHE A 101 -19.39 -5.81 27.13
C PHE A 101 -18.67 -6.79 26.20
N THR A 102 -17.56 -7.36 26.65
CA THR A 102 -16.77 -8.30 25.85
C THR A 102 -17.52 -9.58 25.54
N SER A 103 -18.27 -10.12 26.53
CA SER A 103 -19.11 -11.31 26.35
C SER A 103 -20.24 -11.06 25.34
N LYS A 104 -20.92 -9.91 25.44
CA LYS A 104 -22.04 -9.57 24.56
C LYS A 104 -21.62 -9.26 23.12
N HIS A 105 -20.51 -8.53 22.96
CA HIS A 105 -20.07 -7.98 21.68
C HIS A 105 -18.85 -8.69 21.10
N THR A 106 -18.63 -9.96 21.43
CA THR A 106 -17.47 -10.74 20.97
C THR A 106 -17.35 -10.73 19.44
N ASP A 107 -18.45 -10.95 18.73
CA ASP A 107 -18.47 -11.03 17.26
C ASP A 107 -18.25 -9.67 16.60
N GLU A 108 -18.81 -8.60 17.16
CA GLU A 108 -18.61 -7.22 16.69
C GLU A 108 -17.16 -6.77 16.90
N ILE A 109 -16.58 -7.07 18.07
CA ILE A 109 -15.17 -6.79 18.38
C ILE A 109 -14.26 -7.51 17.38
N TYR A 110 -14.49 -8.79 17.14
CA TYR A 110 -13.75 -9.58 16.15
C TYR A 110 -13.90 -9.00 14.73
N ALA A 111 -15.11 -8.66 14.32
CA ALA A 111 -15.38 -8.07 13.01
C ALA A 111 -14.66 -6.73 12.81
N LEU A 112 -14.61 -5.88 13.84
CA LEU A 112 -13.88 -4.62 13.80
C LEU A 112 -12.36 -4.84 13.66
N GLN A 113 -11.79 -5.74 14.47
CA GLN A 113 -10.35 -6.05 14.43
C GLN A 113 -9.94 -6.67 13.08
N LEU A 114 -10.76 -7.59 12.55
CA LEU A 114 -10.53 -8.17 11.22
C LEU A 114 -10.58 -7.09 10.13
N SER A 115 -11.59 -6.20 10.19
CA SER A 115 -11.73 -5.08 9.26
C SER A 115 -10.53 -4.12 9.33
N ASN A 116 -10.02 -3.82 10.54
CA ASN A 116 -8.81 -3.00 10.71
C ASN A 116 -7.59 -3.67 10.07
N THR A 117 -7.41 -4.97 10.31
CA THR A 117 -6.29 -5.73 9.72
C THR A 117 -6.33 -5.73 8.19
N GLN A 118 -7.51 -5.96 7.61
CA GLN A 118 -7.69 -5.92 6.15
C GLN A 118 -7.44 -4.51 5.59
N SER A 119 -7.95 -3.48 6.28
CA SER A 119 -7.73 -2.09 5.90
C SER A 119 -6.25 -1.72 5.91
N ARG A 120 -5.50 -2.10 6.94
CA ARG A 120 -4.05 -1.85 7.01
C ARG A 120 -3.30 -2.49 5.84
N ARG A 121 -3.61 -3.74 5.49
CA ARG A 121 -2.96 -4.46 4.39
C ARG A 121 -3.24 -3.81 3.04
N SER A 122 -4.50 -3.54 2.74
CA SER A 122 -4.90 -2.90 1.48
C SER A 122 -4.31 -1.50 1.37
N ARG A 123 -4.34 -0.75 2.47
CA ARG A 123 -3.87 0.62 2.50
C ARG A 123 -2.35 0.72 2.33
N ALA A 124 -1.58 -0.14 2.99
CA ALA A 124 -0.13 -0.16 2.87
C ALA A 124 0.35 -0.31 1.41
N GLY A 125 -0.32 -1.16 0.61
CA GLY A 125 -0.03 -1.28 -0.82
C GLY A 125 -0.34 0.01 -1.58
N LYS A 126 -1.56 0.52 -1.44
CA LYS A 126 -2.00 1.73 -2.16
C LYS A 126 -1.24 3.00 -1.75
N GLU A 127 -0.86 3.15 -0.49
CA GLU A 127 -0.01 4.26 -0.05
C GLU A 127 1.38 4.15 -0.68
N PHE A 128 1.92 2.94 -0.79
CA PHE A 128 3.22 2.74 -1.43
C PHE A 128 3.18 3.05 -2.92
N GLU A 129 2.16 2.59 -3.64
CA GLU A 129 1.90 2.98 -5.05
C GLU A 129 1.85 4.51 -5.18
N SER A 130 1.07 5.19 -4.32
CA SER A 130 0.95 6.66 -4.33
C SER A 130 2.28 7.38 -4.03
N ILE A 131 3.13 6.83 -3.17
CA ILE A 131 4.46 7.39 -2.89
C ILE A 131 5.33 7.30 -4.16
N ILE A 132 5.33 6.16 -4.85
CA ILE A 132 6.09 5.99 -6.09
C ILE A 132 5.61 6.96 -7.16
N GLU A 133 4.29 7.10 -7.34
CA GLU A 133 3.72 8.08 -8.27
C GLU A 133 4.22 9.50 -7.97
N LEU A 134 4.21 9.94 -6.70
CA LEU A 134 4.68 11.27 -6.31
C LEU A 134 6.19 11.46 -6.52
N VAL A 135 6.99 10.43 -6.34
CA VAL A 135 8.42 10.48 -6.63
C VAL A 135 8.68 10.62 -8.13
N LEU A 136 7.99 9.83 -8.97
CA LEU A 136 8.09 9.94 -10.42
C LEU A 136 7.63 11.31 -10.92
N MET A 137 6.51 11.84 -10.39
CA MET A 137 6.02 13.19 -10.70
C MET A 137 7.04 14.26 -10.31
N GLY A 138 7.61 14.17 -9.12
CA GLY A 138 8.62 15.10 -8.65
C GLY A 138 9.92 15.08 -9.46
N ALA A 139 10.30 13.91 -9.97
CA ALA A 139 11.42 13.72 -10.89
C ALA A 139 11.10 14.10 -12.35
N ASN A 140 9.88 14.62 -12.61
CA ASN A 140 9.39 14.97 -13.95
C ASN A 140 9.46 13.79 -14.96
N ILE A 141 9.25 12.59 -14.49
CA ILE A 141 9.20 11.37 -15.31
C ILE A 141 7.76 11.12 -15.75
N GLU A 142 7.55 11.01 -17.07
CA GLU A 142 6.24 10.64 -17.61
C GLU A 142 5.92 9.18 -17.29
N PHE A 143 4.71 8.91 -16.85
CA PHE A 143 4.23 7.56 -16.56
C PHE A 143 2.72 7.46 -16.64
N VAL A 144 2.22 6.24 -16.72
CA VAL A 144 0.80 5.91 -16.70
C VAL A 144 0.55 4.78 -15.71
N THR A 145 -0.49 4.94 -14.88
CA THR A 145 -0.94 3.89 -13.95
C THR A 145 -2.25 3.27 -14.39
N GLN A 146 -2.55 2.08 -13.89
CA GLN A 146 -3.84 1.44 -14.09
C GLN A 146 -5.00 2.32 -13.60
N GLY A 147 -4.78 3.08 -12.52
CA GLY A 147 -5.77 4.03 -11.96
C GLY A 147 -6.02 5.24 -12.85
N SER A 148 -5.00 5.74 -13.57
CA SER A 148 -5.09 6.96 -14.39
C SER A 148 -5.78 6.74 -15.74
N ILE A 149 -5.60 5.59 -16.39
CA ILE A 149 -6.18 5.31 -17.72
C ILE A 149 -7.25 4.21 -17.72
N GLY A 150 -7.48 3.59 -16.57
CA GLY A 150 -8.47 2.52 -16.40
C GLY A 150 -7.94 1.12 -16.74
N SER A 151 -8.46 0.13 -16.04
CA SER A 151 -8.05 -1.28 -16.18
C SER A 151 -8.26 -1.83 -17.60
N GLY A 152 -9.31 -1.38 -18.30
CA GLY A 152 -9.61 -1.84 -19.65
C GLY A 152 -8.53 -1.46 -20.68
N VAL A 153 -7.90 -0.29 -20.53
CA VAL A 153 -6.80 0.13 -21.42
C VAL A 153 -5.54 -0.69 -21.11
N PHE A 154 -5.24 -0.94 -19.84
CA PHE A 154 -4.14 -1.82 -19.44
C PHE A 154 -4.32 -3.24 -19.98
N GLU A 155 -5.51 -3.82 -19.83
CA GLU A 155 -5.83 -5.16 -20.34
C GLU A 155 -5.74 -5.25 -21.86
N SER A 156 -6.24 -4.25 -22.60
CA SER A 156 -6.16 -4.19 -24.06
C SER A 156 -4.71 -4.02 -24.57
N SER A 157 -3.84 -3.45 -23.74
CA SER A 157 -2.41 -3.30 -24.05
C SER A 157 -1.58 -4.52 -23.62
N GLU A 158 -2.22 -5.63 -23.24
CA GLU A 158 -1.55 -6.81 -22.65
C GLU A 158 -0.75 -6.50 -21.38
N LEU A 159 -0.99 -5.33 -20.79
CA LEU A 159 -0.46 -4.95 -19.48
C LEU A 159 -1.38 -5.57 -18.44
N ALA A 160 -0.94 -6.61 -17.81
CA ALA A 160 -1.78 -7.35 -16.89
C ALA A 160 -1.85 -6.69 -15.50
N LYS A 161 -2.69 -7.28 -14.64
CA LYS A 161 -3.08 -6.76 -13.32
C LYS A 161 -1.93 -6.49 -12.33
N LEU A 162 -0.72 -6.91 -12.62
CA LEU A 162 0.43 -6.81 -11.72
C LEU A 162 1.40 -5.68 -12.08
N VAL A 163 1.21 -5.04 -13.24
CA VAL A 163 1.94 -3.84 -13.61
C VAL A 163 1.18 -2.66 -13.02
N ASP A 164 1.79 -1.99 -12.06
CA ASP A 164 1.19 -0.85 -11.38
C ASP A 164 1.43 0.45 -12.15
N CYS A 165 2.61 0.54 -12.84
CA CYS A 165 3.02 1.72 -13.57
C CYS A 165 3.82 1.36 -14.83
N VAL A 166 3.65 2.13 -15.92
CA VAL A 166 4.38 2.02 -17.19
C VAL A 166 5.04 3.37 -17.49
N VAL A 167 6.33 3.34 -17.76
CA VAL A 167 7.16 4.51 -18.09
C VAL A 167 7.65 4.40 -19.54
N PRO A 168 7.50 5.41 -20.41
CA PRO A 168 6.75 6.63 -20.16
C PRO A 168 5.23 6.45 -20.26
N GLY A 169 4.73 5.43 -20.96
CA GLY A 169 3.29 5.24 -21.07
C GLY A 169 2.83 3.99 -21.82
N ALA A 170 1.52 3.72 -21.80
CA ALA A 170 0.93 2.56 -22.44
C ALA A 170 0.96 2.66 -23.99
N ALA A 171 0.88 3.85 -24.55
CA ALA A 171 0.98 4.07 -26.00
C ALA A 171 2.38 3.70 -26.50
N GLU A 172 3.42 4.15 -25.82
CA GLU A 172 4.82 3.85 -26.10
C GLU A 172 5.09 2.35 -25.93
N TYR A 173 4.52 1.72 -24.92
CA TYR A 173 4.61 0.28 -24.72
C TYR A 173 4.03 -0.50 -25.90
N ASN A 174 2.89 -0.09 -26.45
CA ASN A 174 2.29 -0.72 -27.62
C ASN A 174 3.12 -0.53 -28.89
N LEU A 175 3.81 0.61 -29.04
CA LEU A 175 4.68 0.91 -30.18
C LEU A 175 6.00 0.15 -30.10
N ASN A 176 6.66 0.16 -28.94
CA ASN A 176 7.94 -0.49 -28.73
C ASN A 176 8.18 -0.89 -27.26
N LYS A 177 7.86 -2.11 -26.93
CA LYS A 177 8.03 -2.69 -25.58
C LYS A 177 9.45 -2.57 -25.02
N ARG A 178 10.48 -2.41 -25.88
CA ARG A 178 11.88 -2.32 -25.43
C ARG A 178 12.27 -0.94 -24.91
N ASN A 179 11.50 0.09 -25.25
CA ASN A 179 11.75 1.47 -24.83
C ASN A 179 10.89 1.86 -23.63
N THR A 180 10.29 0.88 -22.95
CA THR A 180 9.42 1.13 -21.82
C THR A 180 9.84 0.28 -20.62
N SER A 181 9.71 0.89 -19.46
CA SER A 181 9.94 0.22 -18.18
C SER A 181 8.61 -0.10 -17.51
N LEU A 182 8.48 -1.33 -17.04
CA LEU A 182 7.33 -1.80 -16.28
C LEU A 182 7.68 -1.79 -14.80
N ILE A 183 6.80 -1.23 -13.98
CA ILE A 183 6.99 -1.14 -12.53
C ILE A 183 5.87 -1.90 -11.83
N SER A 184 6.24 -2.85 -10.98
CA SER A 184 5.33 -3.53 -10.05
C SER A 184 5.73 -3.21 -8.62
N THR A 185 4.77 -2.80 -7.80
CA THR A 185 5.00 -2.38 -6.42
C THR A 185 4.51 -3.43 -5.42
N LYS A 186 5.36 -3.86 -4.51
CA LYS A 186 5.00 -4.81 -3.46
C LYS A 186 5.68 -4.42 -2.15
N THR A 187 4.91 -4.00 -1.16
CA THR A 187 5.45 -3.65 0.17
C THR A 187 6.20 -4.80 0.85
N SER A 188 5.83 -6.04 0.54
CA SER A 188 6.55 -7.24 0.93
C SER A 188 6.39 -8.31 -0.14
N LEU A 189 7.45 -9.01 -0.49
CA LEU A 189 7.46 -9.97 -1.59
C LEU A 189 6.84 -11.30 -1.22
N ARG A 190 7.31 -11.94 -0.14
CA ARG A 190 6.95 -13.30 0.19
C ARG A 190 6.97 -14.19 -1.06
N GLU A 191 5.84 -14.83 -1.40
CA GLU A 191 5.67 -15.70 -2.57
C GLU A 191 5.22 -14.94 -3.82
N ARG A 192 4.84 -13.65 -3.70
CA ARG A 192 4.23 -12.87 -4.80
C ARG A 192 5.20 -12.48 -5.92
N TRP A 193 6.50 -12.68 -5.73
CA TRP A 193 7.48 -12.50 -6.80
C TRP A 193 7.26 -13.46 -7.98
N GLN A 194 6.67 -14.66 -7.74
CA GLN A 194 6.35 -15.62 -8.80
C GLN A 194 5.29 -15.06 -9.74
N GLU A 195 4.28 -14.38 -9.20
CA GLU A 195 3.26 -13.69 -9.98
C GLU A 195 3.89 -12.64 -10.91
N VAL A 196 4.91 -11.93 -10.43
CA VAL A 196 5.65 -10.93 -11.24
C VAL A 196 6.48 -11.59 -12.34
N GLY A 197 7.08 -12.76 -12.07
CA GLY A 197 7.79 -13.55 -13.07
C GLY A 197 6.89 -14.06 -14.20
N ASP A 198 5.70 -14.55 -13.86
CA ASP A 198 4.68 -14.95 -14.83
C ASP A 198 4.23 -13.75 -15.68
N GLU A 199 4.10 -12.59 -15.07
CA GLU A 199 3.74 -11.35 -15.73
C GLU A 199 4.82 -10.90 -16.72
N MET A 200 6.08 -10.92 -16.30
CA MET A 200 7.22 -10.61 -17.17
C MET A 200 7.23 -11.50 -18.43
N SER A 201 6.94 -12.79 -18.26
CA SER A 201 6.86 -13.73 -19.37
C SER A 201 5.73 -13.40 -20.35
N ARG A 202 4.61 -12.89 -19.87
CA ARG A 202 3.46 -12.50 -20.71
C ARG A 202 3.69 -11.17 -21.43
N THR A 203 4.22 -10.18 -20.76
CA THR A 203 4.43 -8.83 -21.32
C THR A 203 5.47 -8.82 -22.43
N LYS A 204 6.41 -9.78 -22.44
CA LYS A 204 7.59 -9.80 -23.31
C LYS A 204 8.41 -8.52 -23.25
N ALA A 205 8.31 -7.78 -22.14
CA ALA A 205 9.17 -6.63 -21.88
C ALA A 205 10.63 -7.07 -21.75
N LYS A 206 11.54 -6.15 -21.91
CA LYS A 206 12.97 -6.42 -21.75
C LYS A 206 13.30 -6.69 -20.29
N GLU A 207 12.76 -5.87 -19.40
CA GLU A 207 12.97 -5.93 -17.96
C GLU A 207 11.75 -5.38 -17.22
N MET A 208 11.64 -5.70 -15.94
CA MET A 208 10.61 -5.17 -15.05
C MET A 208 11.26 -4.77 -13.73
N TYR A 209 10.89 -3.60 -13.24
CA TYR A 209 11.26 -3.14 -11.91
C TYR A 209 10.25 -3.65 -10.89
N LEU A 210 10.74 -4.44 -9.93
CA LEU A 210 9.97 -4.89 -8.78
C LEU A 210 10.34 -4.02 -7.58
N VAL A 211 9.51 -3.03 -7.34
CA VAL A 211 9.72 -2.04 -6.29
C VAL A 211 9.22 -2.60 -4.96
N THR A 212 10.10 -2.68 -3.95
CA THR A 212 9.76 -3.29 -2.66
C THR A 212 10.51 -2.66 -1.50
N LEU A 213 9.95 -2.82 -0.31
CA LEU A 213 10.58 -2.47 0.96
C LEU A 213 10.86 -3.72 1.81
N ASP A 214 10.90 -4.89 1.18
CA ASP A 214 11.17 -6.15 1.87
C ASP A 214 12.67 -6.26 2.21
N GLU A 215 12.98 -6.39 3.49
CA GLU A 215 14.34 -6.51 4.00
C GLU A 215 14.82 -7.97 4.09
N SER A 216 13.98 -8.94 3.73
CA SER A 216 14.22 -10.36 4.05
C SER A 216 14.15 -11.31 2.86
N ILE A 217 14.51 -10.85 1.67
CA ILE A 217 14.52 -11.69 0.47
C ILE A 217 15.74 -12.63 0.51
N SER A 218 15.49 -13.94 0.42
CA SER A 218 16.58 -14.91 0.45
C SER A 218 17.44 -14.85 -0.84
N GLU A 219 18.73 -15.19 -0.74
CA GLU A 219 19.62 -15.27 -1.91
C GLU A 219 19.07 -16.18 -3.01
N LYS A 220 18.43 -17.30 -2.63
CA LYS A 220 17.79 -18.21 -3.58
C LYS A 220 16.69 -17.49 -4.36
N THR A 221 15.89 -16.70 -3.68
CA THR A 221 14.82 -15.91 -4.29
C THR A 221 15.38 -14.80 -5.16
N LEU A 222 16.42 -14.09 -4.73
CA LEU A 222 17.10 -13.06 -5.53
C LEU A 222 17.60 -13.64 -6.85
N LYS A 223 18.29 -14.79 -6.84
CA LYS A 223 18.76 -15.48 -8.05
C LYS A 223 17.63 -15.92 -8.98
N LEU A 224 16.46 -16.28 -8.44
CA LEU A 224 15.30 -16.64 -9.26
C LEU A 224 14.66 -15.41 -9.90
N ILE A 225 14.59 -14.30 -9.19
CA ILE A 225 14.10 -13.01 -9.68
C ILE A 225 15.01 -12.51 -10.82
N GLU A 226 16.34 -12.56 -10.63
CA GLU A 226 17.34 -12.19 -11.63
C GLU A 226 17.19 -13.00 -12.92
N LYS A 227 17.01 -14.32 -12.82
CA LYS A 227 16.78 -15.21 -14.00
C LYS A 227 15.56 -14.86 -14.82
N ASN A 228 14.60 -14.15 -14.26
CA ASN A 228 13.40 -13.68 -14.95
C ASN A 228 13.53 -12.24 -15.47
N ASN A 229 14.75 -11.66 -15.53
CA ASN A 229 15.00 -10.29 -15.93
C ASN A 229 14.19 -9.26 -15.11
N ILE A 230 14.03 -9.52 -13.82
CA ILE A 230 13.39 -8.63 -12.87
C ILE A 230 14.47 -7.96 -12.04
N ILE A 231 14.46 -6.64 -11.99
CA ILE A 231 15.35 -5.82 -11.18
C ILE A 231 14.59 -5.41 -9.92
N ILE A 232 15.16 -5.68 -8.77
CA ILE A 232 14.59 -5.25 -7.49
C ILE A 232 15.01 -3.82 -7.23
N VAL A 233 14.04 -2.97 -6.90
CA VAL A 233 14.28 -1.58 -6.52
C VAL A 233 13.86 -1.40 -5.06
N THR A 234 14.75 -0.84 -4.25
CA THR A 234 14.48 -0.57 -2.84
C THR A 234 15.24 0.67 -2.36
N THR A 235 15.09 1.05 -1.09
CA THR A 235 15.79 2.22 -0.55
C THR A 235 17.27 1.90 -0.29
N LYS A 236 18.13 2.92 -0.36
CA LYS A 236 19.56 2.79 -0.05
C LYS A 236 19.78 2.17 1.33
N SER A 237 18.99 2.57 2.32
CA SER A 237 19.07 2.04 3.67
C SER A 237 18.83 0.52 3.75
N VAL A 238 17.95 -0.01 2.91
CA VAL A 238 17.68 -1.46 2.83
C VAL A 238 18.81 -2.18 2.09
N ILE A 239 19.36 -1.59 1.02
CA ILE A 239 20.50 -2.14 0.28
C ILE A 239 21.72 -2.26 1.19
N ASP A 240 22.10 -1.18 1.86
CA ASP A 240 23.27 -1.12 2.74
C ASP A 240 23.20 -2.14 3.87
N LYS A 241 22.00 -2.44 4.35
CA LYS A 241 21.79 -3.37 5.44
C LYS A 241 21.76 -4.84 5.00
N ASN A 242 21.15 -5.12 3.81
CA ASN A 242 20.76 -6.50 3.49
C ASN A 242 21.22 -6.98 2.11
N TYR A 243 21.57 -6.08 1.15
CA TYR A 243 21.74 -6.46 -0.27
C TYR A 243 23.00 -5.92 -0.93
N LEU A 244 24.02 -5.51 -0.17
CA LEU A 244 25.28 -4.93 -0.68
C LEU A 244 25.96 -5.73 -1.80
N ASN A 245 25.79 -7.05 -1.82
CA ASN A 245 26.44 -7.94 -2.79
C ASN A 245 25.48 -8.48 -3.86
N SER A 246 24.30 -7.88 -4.01
CA SER A 246 23.27 -8.36 -4.92
C SER A 246 23.28 -7.53 -6.21
N SER A 247 23.63 -8.15 -7.34
CA SER A 247 23.78 -7.48 -8.65
C SER A 247 22.48 -6.98 -9.25
N ASN A 248 21.34 -7.58 -8.86
CA ASN A 248 20.01 -7.26 -9.37
C ASN A 248 19.15 -6.45 -8.38
N VAL A 249 19.78 -5.84 -7.37
CA VAL A 249 19.12 -4.93 -6.42
C VAL A 249 19.71 -3.54 -6.58
N ILE A 250 18.88 -2.58 -6.93
CA ILE A 250 19.29 -1.19 -7.15
C ILE A 250 18.49 -0.24 -6.23
N SER A 251 19.00 0.96 -6.06
CA SER A 251 18.30 2.01 -5.32
C SER A 251 17.21 2.69 -6.16
N PHE A 252 16.32 3.43 -5.51
CA PHE A 252 15.37 4.27 -6.21
C PHE A 252 16.07 5.35 -7.05
N GLU A 253 17.17 5.89 -6.54
CA GLU A 253 17.99 6.85 -7.25
C GLU A 253 18.56 6.27 -8.54
N ASP A 254 19.01 5.00 -8.51
CA ASP A 254 19.50 4.30 -9.71
C ASP A 254 18.38 4.00 -10.71
N MET A 255 17.17 3.73 -10.24
CA MET A 255 16.00 3.50 -11.10
C MET A 255 15.56 4.77 -11.82
N LEU A 256 15.69 5.94 -11.18
CA LEU A 256 15.30 7.23 -11.76
C LEU A 256 16.31 7.74 -12.80
N ASN A 257 17.60 7.36 -12.71
CA ASN A 257 18.66 7.75 -13.63
C ASN A 257 18.77 6.81 -14.85
#